data_4e6613ebebbd53ccffaff1eaa6cb211e
#
_entry.id   4e6613ebebbd53ccffaff1eaa6cb211e
#
_cell.length_a   1.000
_cell.length_b   1.000
_cell.length_c   1.000
_cell.angle_alpha   90.00
_cell.angle_beta   90.00
_cell.angle_gamma   90.00
#
_symmetry.space_group_name_H-M   'P 1'
#
loop_
_entity.id
_entity.type
_entity.pdbx_description
1 polymer ?
#
loop_
_entity_poly.entity_id
_entity_poly.type
_entity_poly.pdbx_seq_one_letter_code
_entity_poly.pdbx_strand_id
1 'polypeptide(L)' 'MAKALLGYMSSDQSQPARQIAARLAAENRALRERVADLEALIVRLSEENDALESARPSDLLETIEDMQPV' A
#
# COMPACT_ATOMS: atom_id res chain seq x y z
N MET A 1 45.90 -10.54 21.07
CA MET A 1 45.79 -9.13 20.74
C MET A 1 45.12 -8.93 19.40
N ALA A 2 45.64 -9.54 18.39
CA ALA A 2 45.07 -9.37 17.07
C ALA A 2 43.63 -9.85 17.02
N LYS A 3 43.35 -10.94 17.73
CA LYS A 3 41.98 -11.44 17.78
C LYS A 3 41.01 -10.44 18.40
N ALA A 4 41.45 -9.87 19.50
CA ALA A 4 40.61 -8.91 20.20
C ALA A 4 40.40 -7.69 19.36
N LEU A 5 41.44 -7.28 18.66
CA LEU A 5 41.34 -6.13 17.78
C LEU A 5 40.38 -6.37 16.63
N LEU A 6 40.50 -7.53 16.02
CA LEU A 6 39.60 -7.89 14.92
C LEU A 6 38.19 -8.00 15.41
N GLY A 7 37.98 -8.58 16.58
CA GLY A 7 36.64 -8.68 17.13
C GLY A 7 36.04 -7.32 17.38
N TYR A 8 36.84 -6.41 17.90
CA TYR A 8 36.39 -5.08 18.18
C TYR A 8 36.01 -4.37 16.90
N MET A 9 36.83 -4.46 15.88
CA MET A 9 36.53 -3.83 14.62
C MET A 9 35.30 -4.41 13.94
N SER A 10 35.15 -5.71 14.06
CA SER A 10 33.97 -6.36 13.54
C SER A 10 32.70 -5.83 14.21
N SER A 11 32.80 -5.66 15.52
CA SER A 11 31.70 -5.16 16.30
C SER A 11 31.34 -3.74 15.86
N ASP A 12 32.33 -2.91 15.69
CA ASP A 12 32.12 -1.54 15.26
C ASP A 12 31.49 -1.50 13.88
N GLN A 13 31.94 -2.37 12.99
CA GLN A 13 31.42 -2.39 11.64
C GLN A 13 30.02 -2.97 11.59
N SER A 14 29.73 -3.93 12.47
CA SER A 14 28.45 -4.58 12.41
C SER A 14 27.31 -3.73 13.00
N GLN A 15 27.64 -2.86 13.95
CA GLN A 15 26.61 -2.04 14.57
C GLN A 15 25.94 -1.08 13.58
N PRO A 16 26.70 -0.33 12.80
CA PRO A 16 26.05 0.51 11.79
C PRO A 16 25.28 -0.29 10.77
N ALA A 17 25.83 -1.44 10.39
CA ALA A 17 25.13 -2.30 9.44
C ALA A 17 23.82 -2.80 10.02
N ARG A 18 23.82 -3.17 11.30
CA ARG A 18 22.60 -3.61 11.95
C ARG A 18 21.58 -2.49 12.05
N GLN A 19 22.05 -1.30 12.34
CA GLN A 19 21.16 -0.16 12.44
C GLN A 19 20.54 0.15 11.10
N ILE A 20 21.32 0.08 10.05
CA ILE A 20 20.81 0.29 8.70
C ILE A 20 19.82 -0.81 8.34
N ALA A 21 20.16 -2.05 8.65
CA ALA A 21 19.28 -3.17 8.36
C ALA A 21 17.97 -3.05 9.13
N ALA A 22 18.05 -2.65 10.39
CA ALA A 22 16.85 -2.47 11.20
C ALA A 22 15.97 -1.36 10.65
N ARG A 23 16.60 -0.27 10.20
CA ARG A 23 15.84 0.82 9.62
C ARG A 23 15.18 0.40 8.31
N LEU A 24 15.93 -0.31 7.48
CA LEU A 24 15.38 -0.79 6.23
C LEU A 24 14.25 -1.77 6.46
N ALA A 25 14.39 -2.63 7.47
CA ALA A 25 13.32 -3.56 7.80
C ALA A 25 12.06 -2.81 8.24
N ALA A 26 12.25 -1.79 9.06
CA ALA A 26 11.13 -0.98 9.53
C ALA A 26 10.47 -0.23 8.38
N GLU A 27 11.29 0.35 7.50
CA GLU A 27 10.76 1.04 6.35
C GLU A 27 10.04 0.08 5.42
N ASN A 28 10.61 -1.11 5.25
CA ASN A 28 9.99 -2.12 4.40
C ASN A 28 8.63 -2.51 4.95
N ARG A 29 8.56 -2.70 6.26
CA ARG A 29 7.28 -3.04 6.89
C ARG A 29 6.27 -1.92 6.71
N ALA A 30 6.70 -0.69 6.92
CA ALA A 30 5.82 0.45 6.77
C ALA A 30 5.33 0.58 5.33
N LEU A 31 6.22 0.35 4.38
CA LEU A 31 5.84 0.42 2.98
C LEU A 31 4.88 -0.70 2.61
N ARG A 32 5.09 -1.89 3.14
CA ARG A 32 4.20 -3.01 2.88
C ARG A 32 2.81 -2.74 3.45
N GLU A 33 2.75 -2.15 4.63
CA GLU A 33 1.47 -1.78 5.21
C GLU A 33 0.79 -0.73 4.37
N ARG A 34 1.56 0.22 3.86
CA ARG A 34 1.01 1.25 3.00
C ARG A 34 0.47 0.66 1.71
N VAL A 35 1.22 -0.27 1.13
CA VAL A 35 0.78 -0.93 -0.09
C VAL A 35 -0.52 -1.70 0.18
N ALA A 36 -0.60 -2.40 1.30
CA ALA A 36 -1.81 -3.13 1.64
C ALA A 36 -2.99 -2.18 1.79
N ASP A 37 -2.78 -1.04 2.44
CA ASP A 37 -3.83 -0.05 2.61
C ASP A 37 -4.29 0.49 1.26
N LEU A 38 -3.33 0.79 0.39
CA LEU A 38 -3.66 1.31 -0.93
C LEU A 38 -4.38 0.27 -1.77
N GLU A 39 -3.97 -0.98 -1.67
CA GLU A 39 -4.64 -2.05 -2.39
C GLU A 39 -6.07 -2.21 -1.92
N ALA A 40 -6.28 -2.13 -0.62
CA ALA A 40 -7.63 -2.21 -0.08
C ALA A 40 -8.48 -1.04 -0.56
N LEU A 41 -7.87 0.14 -0.62
CA LEU A 41 -8.57 1.32 -1.11
C LEU A 41 -8.93 1.17 -2.58
N ILE A 42 -8.02 0.62 -3.36
CA ILE A 42 -8.27 0.40 -4.78
C ILE A 42 -9.43 -0.55 -4.97
N VAL A 43 -9.48 -1.63 -4.21
CA VAL A 43 -10.58 -2.57 -4.29
C VAL A 43 -11.89 -1.88 -3.96
N ARG A 44 -11.90 -1.10 -2.90
CA ARG A 44 -13.13 -0.41 -2.50
C ARG A 44 -13.59 0.59 -3.56
N LEU A 45 -12.63 1.35 -4.09
CA LEU A 45 -12.97 2.32 -5.13
C LEU A 45 -13.46 1.62 -6.39
N SER A 46 -12.87 0.49 -6.72
CA SER A 46 -13.28 -0.29 -7.85
C SER A 46 -14.71 -0.78 -7.68
N GLU A 47 -15.02 -1.26 -6.49
CA GLU A 47 -16.37 -1.73 -6.21
C GLU A 47 -17.37 -0.59 -6.23
N GLU A 48 -16.98 0.56 -5.71
CA GLU A 48 -17.85 1.73 -5.75
C GLU A 48 -18.07 2.19 -7.17
N ASN A 49 -17.02 2.17 -7.97
CA ASN A 49 -17.15 2.55 -9.37
C ASN A 49 -18.04 1.59 -10.13
N ASP A 50 -17.87 0.29 -9.86
CA ASP A 50 -18.71 -0.70 -10.51
C ASP A 50 -20.17 -0.50 -10.13
N ALA A 51 -20.41 -0.22 -8.86
CA ALA A 51 -21.77 0.03 -8.40
C ALA A 51 -22.34 1.27 -9.05
N LEU A 52 -21.55 2.31 -9.16
CA LEU A 52 -22.00 3.54 -9.81
C LEU A 52 -22.29 3.32 -11.29
N GLU A 53 -21.41 2.57 -11.94
CA GLU A 53 -21.61 2.29 -13.36
C GLU A 53 -22.82 1.42 -13.58
N SER A 54 -23.10 0.51 -12.68
CA SER A 54 -24.28 -0.32 -12.80
C SER A 54 -25.55 0.45 -12.56
N ALA A 55 -25.55 1.27 -11.52
CA ALA A 55 -26.77 1.99 -11.15
C ALA A 55 -27.02 3.19 -12.05
N ARG A 56 -25.96 3.87 -12.43
CA ARG A 56 -26.09 5.10 -13.17
C ARG A 56 -26.74 4.93 -14.53
N PRO A 57 -26.30 3.97 -15.34
CA PRO A 57 -26.97 3.77 -16.63
C PRO A 57 -28.43 3.41 -16.48
N SER A 58 -28.72 2.59 -15.46
CA SER A 58 -30.10 2.22 -15.19
C SER A 58 -30.93 3.44 -14.84
N ASP A 59 -30.41 4.24 -13.94
CA ASP A 59 -31.10 5.44 -13.51
C ASP A 59 -31.32 6.39 -14.69
N LEU A 60 -30.27 6.53 -15.49
CA LEU A 60 -30.38 7.41 -16.66
C LEU A 60 -31.40 6.90 -17.64
N LEU A 61 -31.44 5.62 -17.88
CA LEU A 61 -32.41 5.02 -18.78
C LEU A 61 -33.82 5.22 -18.26
N GLU A 62 -34.02 4.98 -17.00
CA GLU A 62 -35.35 5.18 -16.41
C GLU A 62 -35.75 6.62 -16.48
N THR A 63 -34.84 7.51 -16.22
CA THR A 63 -35.12 8.92 -16.29
C THR A 63 -35.49 9.34 -17.74
N ILE A 64 -34.73 8.82 -18.68
CA ILE A 64 -35.00 9.13 -20.07
C ILE A 64 -36.33 8.57 -20.49
N GLU A 65 -36.65 7.37 -20.11
CA GLU A 65 -37.92 6.77 -20.43
C GLU A 65 -39.07 7.56 -19.81
N ASP A 66 -38.87 7.99 -18.58
CA ASP A 66 -39.88 8.82 -17.93
C ASP A 66 -40.02 10.14 -18.60
N MET A 67 -38.94 10.66 -19.14
CA MET A 67 -38.96 11.94 -19.80
C MET A 67 -39.49 11.88 -21.22
N GLN A 68 -39.61 10.69 -21.71
CA GLN A 68 -40.15 10.51 -23.05
C GLN A 68 -41.58 10.03 -23.01
N PRO A 69 -42.39 10.63 -22.34
CA PRO A 69 -43.73 10.11 -22.18
C PRO A 69 -44.53 10.32 -23.41
N VAL A 70 -44.10 10.97 -24.19
CA VAL A 70 -44.90 11.31 -25.32
C VAL A 70 -45.02 10.29 -26.39
#